data_878482b2a8757c4dcc769ae1550f6134
#
_entry.id   878482b2a8757c4dcc769ae1550f6134
#
_cell.length_a   1.000
_cell.length_b   1.000
_cell.length_c   1.000
_cell.angle_alpha   90.00
_cell.angle_beta   90.00
_cell.angle_gamma   90.00
#
_symmetry.space_group_name_H-M   'P 1'
#
loop_
_entity.id
_entity.type
_entity.pdbx_description
1 polymer ?
#
loop_
_entity_poly.entity_id
_entity_poly.type
_entity_poly.pdbx_seq_one_letter_code
_entity_poly.pdbx_strand_id
1 'polypeptide(L)'
;MTTIAALAQIPEEDVWLAKQKSKRTRRAYKLDVRHFMHTLGIETYDELRQVDHRAVIAWERIMREIDGAAPTTIRRRLAALSCLFKHLVRHNHVEKNPVSEVERPRINREEGSTLAFSKAQARRLLNIPDETTIDGVRDRAILSVGLQVGLRRAEISALKVGDLHQNRGYDSLRVVRKGGRRDALAINPSTAQRLRAYLEASGHADDLEGPLFRPLSHNSKRQEDRRPMHPDAIDRVLRKHAQALGLDRGYSAHSMRATFITTALENGCSLEDVQRAAGHREPSTTKLYDRRGYNPEKSASFYATY
;
A
#
# COMPACT_ATOMS: atom_id res chain seq x y z
N MET A 1 -14.37 34.99 8.92
CA MET A 1 -15.12 34.48 7.74
C MET A 1 -14.33 34.81 6.47
N THR A 2 -14.04 33.85 5.63
CA THR A 2 -13.37 34.08 4.35
C THR A 2 -14.39 34.66 3.39
N THR A 3 -14.16 35.88 2.87
CA THR A 3 -15.06 36.53 1.91
C THR A 3 -14.99 35.81 0.55
N ILE A 4 -16.07 35.84 -0.25
CA ILE A 4 -16.08 35.27 -1.62
C ILE A 4 -14.95 35.86 -2.47
N ALA A 5 -14.66 37.16 -2.30
CA ALA A 5 -13.55 37.82 -2.99
C ALA A 5 -12.17 37.21 -2.65
N ALA A 6 -11.95 36.82 -1.40
CA ALA A 6 -10.71 36.15 -0.99
C ALA A 6 -10.61 34.71 -1.56
N LEU A 7 -11.74 34.02 -1.73
CA LEU A 7 -11.76 32.70 -2.38
C LEU A 7 -11.39 32.77 -3.87
N ALA A 8 -11.80 33.82 -4.55
CA ALA A 8 -11.48 34.05 -5.97
C ALA A 8 -9.98 34.29 -6.23
N GLN A 9 -9.20 34.66 -5.20
CA GLN A 9 -7.76 34.87 -5.30
C GLN A 9 -6.93 33.56 -5.10
N ILE A 10 -7.57 32.46 -4.69
CA ILE A 10 -6.87 31.19 -4.49
C ILE A 10 -6.51 30.60 -5.87
N PRO A 11 -5.23 30.32 -6.15
CA PRO A 11 -4.82 29.70 -7.40
C PRO A 11 -5.57 28.39 -7.65
N GLU A 12 -5.98 28.15 -8.88
CA GLU A 12 -6.78 26.95 -9.25
C GLU A 12 -5.99 25.65 -9.03
N GLU A 13 -4.67 25.72 -9.08
CA GLU A 13 -3.74 24.64 -8.73
C GLU A 13 -3.87 24.22 -7.26
N ASP A 14 -4.05 25.18 -6.36
CA ASP A 14 -4.26 24.91 -4.93
C ASP A 14 -5.68 24.36 -4.67
N VAL A 15 -6.69 24.84 -5.39
CA VAL A 15 -8.04 24.29 -5.39
C VAL A 15 -8.02 22.82 -5.86
N TRP A 16 -7.29 22.54 -6.96
CA TRP A 16 -7.11 21.17 -7.45
C TRP A 16 -6.45 20.25 -6.40
N LEU A 17 -5.41 20.74 -5.72
CA LEU A 17 -4.76 19.97 -4.65
C LEU A 17 -5.73 19.71 -3.50
N ALA A 18 -6.53 20.70 -3.10
CA ALA A 18 -7.49 20.56 -2.01
C ALA A 18 -8.58 19.52 -2.31
N LYS A 19 -9.00 19.38 -3.58
CA LYS A 19 -9.96 18.35 -4.03
C LYS A 19 -9.44 16.92 -3.91
N GLN A 20 -8.12 16.69 -3.75
CA GLN A 20 -7.58 15.33 -3.61
C GLN A 20 -8.03 14.72 -2.27
N LYS A 21 -8.79 13.61 -2.33
CA LYS A 21 -9.42 12.96 -1.16
C LYS A 21 -8.40 12.46 -0.11
N SER A 22 -7.22 12.05 -0.55
CA SER A 22 -6.19 11.46 0.32
C SER A 22 -5.08 12.45 0.60
N LYS A 23 -4.73 12.68 1.87
CA LYS A 23 -3.55 13.50 2.28
C LYS A 23 -2.27 13.02 1.59
N ARG A 24 -2.11 11.69 1.43
CA ARG A 24 -0.95 11.08 0.75
C ARG A 24 -0.93 11.40 -0.74
N THR A 25 -2.08 11.30 -1.43
CA THR A 25 -2.20 11.68 -2.84
C THR A 25 -1.90 13.16 -3.03
N ARG A 26 -2.46 14.01 -2.17
CA ARG A 26 -2.21 15.46 -2.18
C ARG A 26 -0.73 15.78 -2.08
N ARG A 27 -0.04 15.16 -1.09
CA ARG A 27 1.42 15.34 -0.92
C ARG A 27 2.20 14.86 -2.14
N ALA A 28 1.87 13.68 -2.67
CA ALA A 28 2.55 13.12 -3.84
C ALA A 28 2.36 14.01 -5.07
N TYR A 29 1.13 14.42 -5.36
CA TYR A 29 0.83 15.28 -6.51
C TYR A 29 1.49 16.66 -6.40
N LYS A 30 1.50 17.25 -5.19
CA LYS A 30 2.23 18.50 -4.95
C LYS A 30 3.73 18.38 -5.27
N LEU A 31 4.35 17.28 -4.84
CA LEU A 31 5.77 17.01 -5.12
C LEU A 31 6.01 16.73 -6.60
N ASP A 32 5.10 16.04 -7.28
CA ASP A 32 5.23 15.72 -8.70
C ASP A 32 5.14 16.99 -9.58
N VAL A 33 4.18 17.88 -9.29
CA VAL A 33 4.05 19.16 -10.00
C VAL A 33 5.24 20.08 -9.71
N ARG A 34 5.68 20.16 -8.45
CA ARG A 34 6.89 20.92 -8.10
C ARG A 34 8.14 20.41 -8.83
N HIS A 35 8.27 19.09 -8.95
CA HIS A 35 9.38 18.50 -9.69
C HIS A 35 9.34 18.92 -11.17
N PHE A 36 8.16 18.94 -11.80
CA PHE A 36 7.97 19.42 -13.17
C PHE A 36 8.41 20.87 -13.30
N MET A 37 7.86 21.75 -12.46
CA MET A 37 8.17 23.18 -12.49
C MET A 37 9.68 23.44 -12.26
N HIS A 38 10.25 22.83 -11.22
CA HIS A 38 11.68 22.99 -10.91
C HIS A 38 12.60 22.50 -12.02
N THR A 39 12.29 21.34 -12.62
CA THR A 39 13.13 20.74 -13.68
C THR A 39 13.17 21.61 -14.94
N LEU A 40 12.11 22.35 -15.21
CA LEU A 40 12.00 23.20 -16.41
C LEU A 40 12.17 24.70 -16.14
N GLY A 41 12.53 25.08 -14.90
CA GLY A 41 12.71 26.49 -14.54
C GLY A 41 11.42 27.31 -14.53
N ILE A 42 10.26 26.66 -14.29
CA ILE A 42 8.96 27.33 -14.20
C ILE A 42 8.79 27.82 -12.76
N GLU A 43 8.64 29.13 -12.58
CA GLU A 43 8.58 29.77 -11.26
C GLU A 43 7.14 30.08 -10.83
N THR A 44 6.25 30.36 -11.79
CA THR A 44 4.88 30.82 -11.53
C THR A 44 3.83 29.87 -12.10
N TYR A 45 2.61 29.94 -11.58
CA TYR A 45 1.48 29.20 -12.15
C TYR A 45 1.05 29.75 -13.53
N ASP A 46 1.28 31.01 -13.81
CA ASP A 46 0.98 31.57 -15.12
C ASP A 46 1.92 31.03 -16.20
N GLU A 47 3.21 30.86 -15.90
CA GLU A 47 4.14 30.15 -16.76
C GLU A 47 3.75 28.67 -16.92
N LEU A 48 3.33 28.02 -15.83
CA LEU A 48 2.85 26.63 -15.85
C LEU A 48 1.68 26.47 -16.84
N ARG A 49 0.75 27.42 -16.89
CA ARG A 49 -0.42 27.40 -17.79
C ARG A 49 -0.05 27.59 -19.26
N GLN A 50 1.11 28.17 -19.56
CA GLN A 50 1.60 28.35 -20.93
C GLN A 50 2.36 27.14 -21.48
N VAL A 51 2.53 26.08 -20.67
CA VAL A 51 3.26 24.87 -21.05
C VAL A 51 2.54 24.11 -22.16
N ASP A 52 3.30 23.74 -23.18
CA ASP A 52 2.85 22.86 -24.26
C ASP A 52 3.37 21.40 -24.10
N HIS A 53 3.02 20.53 -25.07
CA HIS A 53 3.45 19.13 -25.06
C HIS A 53 4.98 18.96 -25.15
N ARG A 54 5.72 19.92 -25.74
CA ARG A 54 7.19 19.87 -25.90
C ARG A 54 7.87 19.91 -24.55
N ALA A 55 7.40 20.76 -23.64
CA ALA A 55 7.91 20.84 -22.27
C ALA A 55 7.67 19.52 -21.51
N VAL A 56 6.51 18.88 -21.71
CA VAL A 56 6.20 17.59 -21.07
C VAL A 56 7.06 16.46 -21.62
N ILE A 57 7.32 16.44 -22.92
CA ILE A 57 8.24 15.49 -23.58
C ILE A 57 9.67 15.69 -23.06
N ALA A 58 10.15 16.94 -22.97
CA ALA A 58 11.47 17.25 -22.43
C ALA A 58 11.60 16.77 -20.98
N TRP A 59 10.59 17.00 -20.14
CA TRP A 59 10.56 16.52 -18.76
C TRP A 59 10.55 14.98 -18.66
N GLU A 60 9.77 14.29 -19.50
CA GLU A 60 9.77 12.82 -19.55
C GLU A 60 11.17 12.28 -19.89
N ARG A 61 11.82 12.91 -20.88
CA ARG A 61 13.17 12.53 -21.29
C ARG A 61 14.21 12.78 -20.18
N ILE A 62 14.15 13.92 -19.49
CA ILE A 62 15.03 14.22 -18.35
C ILE A 62 14.84 13.18 -17.25
N MET A 63 13.59 12.86 -16.88
CA MET A 63 13.30 11.84 -15.89
C MET A 63 13.87 10.47 -16.25
N ARG A 64 13.84 10.11 -17.53
CA ARG A 64 14.32 8.81 -18.02
C ARG A 64 15.84 8.77 -18.14
N GLU A 65 16.44 9.77 -18.76
CA GLU A 65 17.84 9.74 -19.19
C GLU A 65 18.81 10.35 -18.16
N ILE A 66 18.36 11.35 -17.41
CA ILE A 66 19.20 12.06 -16.43
C ILE A 66 18.91 11.57 -15.01
N ASP A 67 17.63 11.54 -14.60
CA ASP A 67 17.25 11.13 -13.25
C ASP A 67 17.29 9.60 -13.06
N GLY A 68 17.31 8.81 -14.13
CA GLY A 68 17.20 7.34 -14.06
C GLY A 68 15.91 6.86 -13.42
N ALA A 69 14.82 7.63 -13.55
CA ALA A 69 13.56 7.34 -12.86
C ALA A 69 12.89 6.07 -13.40
N ALA A 70 12.44 5.20 -12.50
CA ALA A 70 11.71 4.01 -12.88
C ALA A 70 10.45 4.33 -13.71
N PRO A 71 10.08 3.50 -14.71
CA PRO A 71 8.89 3.70 -15.56
C PRO A 71 7.60 3.95 -14.78
N THR A 72 7.43 3.29 -13.64
CA THR A 72 6.29 3.48 -12.73
C THR A 72 6.26 4.88 -12.11
N THR A 73 7.43 5.44 -11.80
CA THR A 73 7.56 6.81 -11.27
C THR A 73 7.22 7.84 -12.34
N ILE A 74 7.75 7.68 -13.55
CA ILE A 74 7.46 8.55 -14.69
C ILE A 74 5.95 8.54 -14.98
N ARG A 75 5.33 7.35 -15.08
CA ARG A 75 3.87 7.24 -15.29
C ARG A 75 3.06 7.93 -14.20
N ARG A 76 3.46 7.80 -12.93
CA ARG A 76 2.77 8.45 -11.81
C ARG A 76 2.89 9.97 -11.90
N ARG A 77 4.09 10.50 -12.20
CA ARG A 77 4.35 11.93 -12.37
C ARG A 77 3.54 12.52 -13.54
N LEU A 78 3.57 11.86 -14.69
CA LEU A 78 2.73 12.25 -15.85
C LEU A 78 1.23 12.18 -15.53
N ALA A 79 0.79 11.21 -14.74
CA ALA A 79 -0.62 11.13 -14.33
C ALA A 79 -1.02 12.27 -13.39
N ALA A 80 -0.14 12.69 -12.47
CA ALA A 80 -0.39 13.82 -11.58
C ALA A 80 -0.51 15.13 -12.39
N LEU A 81 0.44 15.38 -13.31
CA LEU A 81 0.43 16.56 -14.18
C LEU A 81 -0.80 16.55 -15.09
N SER A 82 -1.13 15.42 -15.73
CA SER A 82 -2.34 15.30 -16.55
C SER A 82 -3.63 15.53 -15.75
N CYS A 83 -3.66 15.13 -14.48
CA CYS A 83 -4.80 15.38 -13.59
C CYS A 83 -4.97 16.88 -13.29
N LEU A 84 -3.86 17.60 -13.07
CA LEU A 84 -3.86 19.05 -12.92
C LEU A 84 -4.38 19.74 -14.18
N PHE A 85 -3.77 19.46 -15.34
CA PHE A 85 -4.19 20.11 -16.60
C PHE A 85 -5.62 19.78 -17.00
N LYS A 86 -6.13 18.57 -16.72
CA LYS A 86 -7.57 18.25 -16.89
C LYS A 86 -8.45 19.13 -16.00
N HIS A 87 -7.99 19.48 -14.80
CA HIS A 87 -8.71 20.38 -13.92
C HIS A 87 -8.68 21.80 -14.48
N LEU A 88 -7.52 22.29 -14.91
CA LEU A 88 -7.35 23.62 -15.51
C LEU A 88 -8.18 23.82 -16.80
N VAL A 89 -8.22 22.79 -17.66
CA VAL A 89 -9.10 22.79 -18.87
C VAL A 89 -10.56 22.90 -18.48
N ARG A 90 -11.01 22.11 -17.48
CA ARG A 90 -12.41 22.12 -17.00
C ARG A 90 -12.85 23.50 -16.49
N HIS A 91 -11.91 24.28 -15.96
CA HIS A 91 -12.17 25.61 -15.41
C HIS A 91 -11.72 26.75 -16.33
N ASN A 92 -11.44 26.44 -17.60
CA ASN A 92 -11.08 27.42 -18.65
C ASN A 92 -9.81 28.25 -18.36
N HIS A 93 -8.86 27.68 -17.59
CA HIS A 93 -7.56 28.30 -17.36
C HIS A 93 -6.52 27.94 -18.43
N VAL A 94 -6.74 26.86 -19.17
CA VAL A 94 -5.96 26.43 -20.32
C VAL A 94 -6.90 25.78 -21.35
N GLU A 95 -6.54 25.84 -22.64
CA GLU A 95 -7.37 25.30 -23.72
C GLU A 95 -7.30 23.77 -23.80
N LYS A 96 -6.12 23.20 -23.62
CA LYS A 96 -5.87 21.76 -23.78
C LYS A 96 -4.88 21.23 -22.74
N ASN A 97 -4.94 19.90 -22.55
CA ASN A 97 -4.02 19.22 -21.65
C ASN A 97 -2.76 18.80 -22.41
N PRO A 98 -1.58 19.41 -22.14
CA PRO A 98 -0.34 19.12 -22.87
C PRO A 98 0.18 17.70 -22.65
N VAL A 99 -0.30 16.99 -21.64
CA VAL A 99 0.12 15.61 -21.32
C VAL A 99 -0.63 14.58 -22.19
N SER A 100 -1.70 14.98 -22.87
CA SER A 100 -2.57 14.05 -23.62
C SER A 100 -1.83 13.35 -24.75
N GLU A 101 -0.90 14.04 -25.40
CA GLU A 101 -0.15 13.58 -26.56
C GLU A 101 1.16 12.89 -26.20
N VAL A 102 1.49 12.82 -24.88
CA VAL A 102 2.77 12.25 -24.44
C VAL A 102 2.61 10.75 -24.17
N GLU A 103 3.39 9.95 -24.88
CA GLU A 103 3.42 8.51 -24.69
C GLU A 103 3.97 8.17 -23.29
N ARG A 104 3.25 7.27 -22.59
CA ARG A 104 3.66 6.83 -21.26
C ARG A 104 4.55 5.60 -21.38
N PRO A 105 5.67 5.54 -20.63
CA PRO A 105 6.55 4.36 -20.65
C PRO A 105 5.76 3.08 -20.44
N ARG A 106 6.06 2.03 -21.20
CA ARG A 106 5.47 0.70 -21.03
C ARG A 106 5.91 0.13 -19.69
N ILE A 107 5.00 -0.47 -18.96
CA ILE A 107 5.29 -1.26 -17.76
C ILE A 107 5.00 -2.70 -18.12
N ASN A 108 5.99 -3.55 -17.99
CA ASN A 108 5.73 -4.99 -18.04
C ASN A 108 4.89 -5.35 -16.81
N ARG A 109 3.62 -5.71 -17.02
CA ARG A 109 2.68 -6.06 -15.95
C ARG A 109 2.64 -7.57 -15.70
N GLU A 110 3.37 -8.35 -16.48
CA GLU A 110 3.31 -9.81 -16.41
C GLU A 110 4.08 -10.37 -15.23
N GLU A 111 5.03 -9.60 -14.69
CA GLU A 111 5.73 -9.96 -13.46
C GLU A 111 5.49 -8.88 -12.38
N GLY A 112 4.88 -9.28 -11.27
CA GLY A 112 4.81 -8.44 -10.09
C GLY A 112 6.24 -8.13 -9.60
N SER A 113 6.65 -6.86 -9.65
CA SER A 113 7.99 -6.41 -9.24
C SER A 113 8.27 -6.62 -7.74
N THR A 114 7.28 -7.04 -6.96
CA THR A 114 7.42 -7.23 -5.52
C THR A 114 7.94 -8.64 -5.23
N LEU A 115 9.12 -8.71 -4.61
CA LEU A 115 9.69 -9.97 -4.16
C LEU A 115 8.78 -10.61 -3.10
N ALA A 116 8.45 -11.88 -3.29
CA ALA A 116 7.82 -12.72 -2.28
C ALA A 116 8.89 -13.58 -1.58
N PHE A 117 8.67 -13.84 -0.29
CA PHE A 117 9.51 -14.79 0.45
C PHE A 117 9.18 -16.23 0.00
N SER A 118 10.17 -17.11 -0.04
CA SER A 118 9.93 -18.55 -0.13
C SER A 118 9.22 -19.05 1.14
N LYS A 119 8.57 -20.21 1.08
CA LYS A 119 7.93 -20.84 2.25
C LYS A 119 8.91 -21.03 3.42
N ALA A 120 10.15 -21.39 3.12
CA ALA A 120 11.21 -21.54 4.14
C ALA A 120 11.59 -20.19 4.76
N GLN A 121 11.78 -19.15 3.95
CA GLN A 121 12.07 -17.78 4.43
C GLN A 121 10.93 -17.23 5.26
N ALA A 122 9.67 -17.38 4.84
CA ALA A 122 8.50 -16.94 5.59
C ALA A 122 8.39 -17.65 6.95
N ARG A 123 8.67 -18.96 7.01
CA ARG A 123 8.70 -19.71 8.27
C ARG A 123 9.80 -19.20 9.20
N ARG A 124 11.00 -18.95 8.68
CA ARG A 124 12.10 -18.37 9.48
C ARG A 124 11.75 -16.99 10.00
N LEU A 125 11.16 -16.11 9.17
CA LEU A 125 10.69 -14.78 9.59
C LEU A 125 9.68 -14.84 10.73
N LEU A 126 8.76 -15.80 10.72
CA LEU A 126 7.78 -15.97 11.79
C LEU A 126 8.39 -16.45 13.12
N ASN A 127 9.56 -17.09 13.08
CA ASN A 127 10.19 -17.70 14.25
C ASN A 127 11.40 -16.93 14.81
N ILE A 128 11.87 -15.89 14.11
CA ILE A 128 13.05 -15.13 14.53
C ILE A 128 12.78 -14.12 15.65
N PRO A 129 11.57 -13.50 15.79
CA PRO A 129 11.33 -12.58 16.91
C PRO A 129 11.44 -13.29 18.25
N ASP A 130 12.15 -12.68 19.19
CA ASP A 130 12.36 -13.19 20.55
C ASP A 130 11.07 -13.10 21.38
N GLU A 131 10.44 -14.23 21.64
CA GLU A 131 9.17 -14.33 22.37
C GLU A 131 9.29 -14.07 23.88
N THR A 132 10.52 -13.91 24.40
CA THR A 132 10.74 -13.52 25.80
C THR A 132 10.56 -12.02 26.02
N THR A 133 10.44 -11.23 24.95
CA THR A 133 10.28 -9.78 24.99
C THR A 133 8.94 -9.35 24.40
N ILE A 134 8.35 -8.30 24.96
CA ILE A 134 7.09 -7.72 24.42
C ILE A 134 7.29 -7.26 22.95
N ASP A 135 8.46 -6.69 22.62
CA ASP A 135 8.81 -6.31 21.26
C ASP A 135 8.77 -7.51 20.30
N GLY A 136 9.35 -8.62 20.71
CA GLY A 136 9.39 -9.82 19.88
C GLY A 136 8.01 -10.47 19.72
N VAL A 137 7.22 -10.56 20.79
CA VAL A 137 5.84 -11.07 20.73
C VAL A 137 4.99 -10.19 19.81
N ARG A 138 5.08 -8.85 19.92
CA ARG A 138 4.43 -7.90 19.00
C ARG A 138 4.87 -8.10 17.57
N ASP A 139 6.18 -8.11 17.32
CA ASP A 139 6.76 -8.21 15.99
C ASP A 139 6.31 -9.52 15.31
N ARG A 140 6.27 -10.63 16.06
CA ARG A 140 5.78 -11.92 15.57
C ARG A 140 4.30 -11.88 15.20
N ALA A 141 3.47 -11.22 15.99
CA ALA A 141 2.05 -11.02 15.69
C ALA A 141 1.88 -10.18 14.41
N ILE A 142 2.64 -9.09 14.24
CA ILE A 142 2.65 -8.25 13.04
C ILE A 142 3.05 -9.06 11.80
N LEU A 143 4.15 -9.83 11.88
CA LEU A 143 4.62 -10.69 10.78
C LEU A 143 3.58 -11.76 10.43
N SER A 144 2.89 -12.33 11.41
CA SER A 144 1.80 -13.29 11.18
C SER A 144 0.66 -12.66 10.38
N VAL A 145 0.19 -11.48 10.78
CA VAL A 145 -0.87 -10.78 10.05
C VAL A 145 -0.42 -10.45 8.62
N GLY A 146 0.83 -10.01 8.46
CA GLY A 146 1.38 -9.70 7.14
C GLY A 146 1.51 -10.93 6.22
N LEU A 147 2.06 -12.04 6.72
CA LEU A 147 2.39 -13.24 5.96
C LEU A 147 1.23 -14.23 5.81
N GLN A 148 0.30 -14.26 6.77
CA GLN A 148 -0.76 -15.28 6.83
C GLN A 148 -2.18 -14.73 6.61
N VAL A 149 -2.37 -13.40 6.65
CA VAL A 149 -3.63 -12.72 6.31
C VAL A 149 -3.47 -11.78 5.12
N GLY A 150 -2.24 -11.37 4.82
CA GLY A 150 -1.89 -10.57 3.66
C GLY A 150 -2.37 -9.12 3.72
N LEU A 151 -2.56 -8.54 4.91
CA LEU A 151 -3.00 -7.15 5.06
C LEU A 151 -1.95 -6.16 4.57
N ARG A 152 -2.42 -5.01 4.07
CA ARG A 152 -1.53 -3.88 3.77
C ARG A 152 -1.02 -3.26 5.06
N ARG A 153 0.20 -2.71 5.06
CA ARG A 153 0.80 -2.07 6.26
C ARG A 153 -0.11 -1.02 6.91
N ALA A 154 -0.86 -0.27 6.13
CA ALA A 154 -1.82 0.70 6.64
C ALA A 154 -3.07 0.05 7.26
N GLU A 155 -3.47 -1.12 6.76
CA GLU A 155 -4.56 -1.93 7.32
C GLU A 155 -4.11 -2.55 8.65
N ILE A 156 -2.89 -3.10 8.72
CA ILE A 156 -2.29 -3.63 9.97
C ILE A 156 -2.22 -2.53 11.04
N SER A 157 -1.70 -1.36 10.67
CA SER A 157 -1.60 -0.20 11.56
C SER A 157 -2.94 0.29 12.10
N ALA A 158 -4.01 0.13 11.34
CA ALA A 158 -5.35 0.63 11.67
C ALA A 158 -6.21 -0.37 12.45
N LEU A 159 -5.73 -1.60 12.67
CA LEU A 159 -6.47 -2.61 13.46
C LEU A 159 -6.67 -2.14 14.89
N LYS A 160 -7.85 -2.39 15.41
CA LYS A 160 -8.22 -2.20 16.81
C LYS A 160 -8.23 -3.55 17.54
N VAL A 161 -8.14 -3.54 18.85
CA VAL A 161 -8.25 -4.76 19.68
C VAL A 161 -9.58 -5.48 19.40
N GLY A 162 -10.71 -4.77 19.37
CA GLY A 162 -12.03 -5.33 19.09
C GLY A 162 -12.25 -5.79 17.64
N ASP A 163 -11.28 -5.57 16.74
CA ASP A 163 -11.33 -6.14 15.39
C ASP A 163 -10.99 -7.63 15.37
N LEU A 164 -10.28 -8.15 16.40
CA LEU A 164 -10.10 -9.57 16.61
C LEU A 164 -11.35 -10.13 17.30
N HIS A 165 -12.12 -10.96 16.60
CA HIS A 165 -13.41 -11.47 17.08
C HIS A 165 -13.71 -12.86 16.52
N GLN A 166 -14.72 -13.51 17.10
CA GLN A 166 -15.27 -14.74 16.56
C GLN A 166 -16.35 -14.43 15.52
N ASN A 167 -16.29 -15.12 14.38
CA ASN A 167 -17.29 -15.03 13.33
C ASN A 167 -17.61 -16.43 12.79
N ARG A 168 -18.84 -16.90 12.96
CA ARG A 168 -19.29 -18.25 12.54
C ARG A 168 -18.37 -19.38 13.01
N GLY A 169 -17.87 -19.29 14.24
CA GLY A 169 -16.97 -20.28 14.83
C GLY A 169 -15.50 -20.15 14.45
N TYR A 170 -15.13 -19.15 13.65
CA TYR A 170 -13.75 -18.89 13.25
C TYR A 170 -13.21 -17.62 13.87
N ASP A 171 -11.95 -17.65 14.32
CA ASP A 171 -11.20 -16.44 14.63
C ASP A 171 -11.11 -15.57 13.39
N SER A 172 -11.44 -14.30 13.53
CA SER A 172 -11.56 -13.37 12.40
C SER A 172 -11.00 -11.99 12.73
N LEU A 173 -10.53 -11.30 11.72
CA LEU A 173 -10.15 -9.88 11.78
C LEU A 173 -11.12 -9.03 10.95
N ARG A 174 -11.70 -8.02 11.59
CA ARG A 174 -12.46 -6.97 10.90
C ARG A 174 -11.47 -5.95 10.32
N VAL A 175 -11.51 -5.74 9.01
CA VAL A 175 -10.53 -4.92 8.30
C VAL A 175 -11.24 -3.81 7.54
N VAL A 176 -10.80 -2.56 7.77
CA VAL A 176 -11.26 -1.41 6.98
C VAL A 176 -10.35 -1.25 5.76
N ARG A 177 -10.92 -1.46 4.57
CA ARG A 177 -10.21 -1.36 3.29
C ARG A 177 -10.17 0.09 2.77
N LYS A 178 -9.32 0.32 1.76
CA LYS A 178 -9.30 1.59 1.04
C LYS A 178 -10.70 1.95 0.51
N GLY A 179 -11.18 3.14 0.87
CA GLY A 179 -12.53 3.61 0.52
C GLY A 179 -13.59 3.30 1.57
N GLY A 180 -13.20 2.81 2.78
CA GLY A 180 -14.10 2.61 3.92
C GLY A 180 -14.86 1.28 3.92
N ARG A 181 -14.67 0.39 2.93
CA ARG A 181 -15.29 -0.94 2.92
C ARG A 181 -14.77 -1.75 4.10
N ARG A 182 -15.67 -2.45 4.78
CA ARG A 182 -15.36 -3.34 5.91
C ARG A 182 -15.46 -4.79 5.45
N ASP A 183 -14.42 -5.58 5.71
CA ASP A 183 -14.38 -7.01 5.46
C ASP A 183 -14.12 -7.74 6.78
N ALA A 184 -14.71 -8.91 6.96
CA ALA A 184 -14.34 -9.86 8.02
C ALA A 184 -13.56 -11.01 7.37
N LEU A 185 -12.33 -11.21 7.81
CA LEU A 185 -11.43 -12.24 7.30
C LEU A 185 -11.20 -13.28 8.37
N ALA A 186 -11.56 -14.52 8.09
CA ALA A 186 -11.14 -15.63 8.94
C ALA A 186 -9.62 -15.74 8.93
N ILE A 187 -9.03 -15.99 10.10
CA ILE A 187 -7.59 -16.14 10.28
C ILE A 187 -7.30 -17.55 10.82
N ASN A 188 -6.09 -18.04 10.52
CA ASN A 188 -5.70 -19.35 11.03
C ASN A 188 -5.46 -19.32 12.56
N PRO A 189 -5.61 -20.46 13.26
CA PRO A 189 -5.46 -20.53 14.71
C PRO A 189 -4.11 -20.00 15.21
N SER A 190 -3.02 -20.24 14.47
CA SER A 190 -1.70 -19.79 14.88
C SER A 190 -1.54 -18.27 14.84
N THR A 191 -2.20 -17.59 13.89
CA THR A 191 -2.22 -16.11 13.86
C THR A 191 -3.05 -15.58 15.02
N ALA A 192 -4.22 -16.17 15.30
CA ALA A 192 -5.07 -15.76 16.41
C ALA A 192 -4.35 -15.93 17.76
N GLN A 193 -3.67 -17.05 17.96
CA GLN A 193 -2.86 -17.31 19.16
C GLN A 193 -1.79 -16.25 19.36
N ARG A 194 -1.04 -15.90 18.30
CA ARG A 194 0.02 -14.87 18.41
C ARG A 194 -0.54 -13.48 18.70
N LEU A 195 -1.71 -13.15 18.17
CA LEU A 195 -2.38 -11.89 18.49
C LEU A 195 -2.82 -11.85 19.96
N ARG A 196 -3.39 -12.93 20.49
CA ARG A 196 -3.78 -13.02 21.90
C ARG A 196 -2.57 -12.97 22.82
N ALA A 197 -1.50 -13.70 22.51
CA ALA A 197 -0.25 -13.65 23.28
C ALA A 197 0.34 -12.25 23.35
N TYR A 198 0.27 -11.49 22.25
CA TYR A 198 0.70 -10.08 22.27
C TYR A 198 -0.21 -9.23 23.15
N LEU A 199 -1.52 -9.36 23.04
CA LEU A 199 -2.47 -8.58 23.85
C LEU A 199 -2.30 -8.87 25.33
N GLU A 200 -2.09 -10.12 25.72
CA GLU A 200 -1.81 -10.56 27.09
C GLU A 200 -0.49 -9.95 27.59
N ALA A 201 0.61 -10.14 26.83
CA ALA A 201 1.92 -9.63 27.21
C ALA A 201 1.99 -8.10 27.33
N SER A 202 1.17 -7.39 26.55
CA SER A 202 1.12 -5.92 26.55
C SER A 202 0.08 -5.30 27.46
N GLY A 203 -0.81 -6.12 28.07
CA GLY A 203 -1.78 -5.70 29.08
C GLY A 203 -2.87 -4.75 28.58
N HIS A 204 -3.20 -4.76 27.29
CA HIS A 204 -4.25 -3.86 26.76
C HIS A 204 -5.39 -4.59 26.02
N ALA A 205 -5.60 -5.86 26.34
CA ALA A 205 -6.64 -6.70 25.72
C ALA A 205 -8.06 -6.12 25.89
N ASP A 206 -8.33 -5.42 26.98
CA ASP A 206 -9.64 -4.87 27.31
C ASP A 206 -9.94 -3.54 26.61
N ASP A 207 -8.94 -2.89 25.98
CA ASP A 207 -9.12 -1.63 25.27
C ASP A 207 -9.63 -1.87 23.83
N LEU A 208 -10.88 -2.37 23.72
CA LEU A 208 -11.47 -2.82 22.44
C LEU A 208 -11.46 -1.75 21.34
N GLU A 209 -11.60 -0.48 21.69
CA GLU A 209 -11.56 0.65 20.76
C GLU A 209 -10.15 1.17 20.50
N GLY A 210 -9.18 0.73 21.30
CA GLY A 210 -7.79 1.11 21.15
C GLY A 210 -7.09 0.37 20.01
N PRO A 211 -5.91 0.87 19.57
CA PRO A 211 -5.16 0.22 18.52
C PRO A 211 -4.63 -1.14 18.97
N LEU A 212 -4.75 -2.14 18.07
CA LEU A 212 -4.22 -3.48 18.31
C LEU A 212 -2.68 -3.46 18.45
N PHE A 213 -1.99 -2.75 17.57
CA PHE A 213 -0.53 -2.62 17.61
C PHE A 213 -0.13 -1.21 18.05
N ARG A 214 0.55 -1.14 19.20
CA ARG A 214 1.04 0.09 19.81
C ARG A 214 2.56 0.21 19.68
N PRO A 215 3.11 1.44 19.53
CA PRO A 215 4.54 1.64 19.70
C PRO A 215 4.92 1.33 21.15
N LEU A 216 5.96 0.52 21.32
CA LEU A 216 6.53 0.27 22.64
C LEU A 216 7.57 1.35 22.93
N SER A 217 7.49 1.95 24.09
CA SER A 217 8.47 2.93 24.58
C SER A 217 9.20 2.30 25.74
N HIS A 218 10.53 2.36 25.70
CA HIS A 218 11.38 1.98 26.85
C HIS A 218 11.31 3.01 27.99
N ASN A 219 10.58 4.12 27.78
CA ASN A 219 10.37 5.12 28.81
C ASN A 219 9.00 4.89 29.47
N SER A 220 8.99 4.57 30.78
CA SER A 220 7.80 4.29 31.58
C SER A 220 6.69 5.35 31.49
N LYS A 221 7.04 6.62 31.22
CA LYS A 221 6.09 7.72 31.02
C LYS A 221 5.28 7.65 29.73
N ARG A 222 5.62 6.75 28.77
CA ARG A 222 4.92 6.59 27.48
C ARG A 222 4.19 5.27 27.34
N GLN A 223 4.10 4.48 28.37
CA GLN A 223 3.40 3.18 28.37
C GLN A 223 1.87 3.33 28.14
N GLU A 224 1.33 4.51 28.39
CA GLU A 224 -0.08 4.87 28.15
C GLU A 224 -0.38 5.38 26.74
N ASP A 225 0.58 5.29 25.81
CA ASP A 225 0.41 5.83 24.46
C ASP A 225 -0.54 4.98 23.63
N ARG A 226 -1.83 5.38 23.63
CA ARG A 226 -2.90 4.74 22.87
C ARG A 226 -2.83 5.02 21.36
N ARG A 227 -1.71 5.49 20.84
CA ARG A 227 -1.53 5.73 19.42
C ARG A 227 -1.30 4.42 18.65
N PRO A 228 -1.85 4.28 17.44
CA PRO A 228 -1.49 3.16 16.59
C PRO A 228 -0.03 3.27 16.12
N MET A 229 0.61 2.12 15.90
CA MET A 229 1.90 2.10 15.21
C MET A 229 1.78 2.76 13.83
N HIS A 230 2.74 3.63 13.49
CA HIS A 230 2.76 4.22 12.15
C HIS A 230 2.95 3.12 11.08
N PRO A 231 2.29 3.20 9.91
CA PRO A 231 2.45 2.19 8.85
C PRO A 231 3.90 1.91 8.45
N ASP A 232 4.78 2.92 8.50
CA ASP A 232 6.20 2.73 8.21
C ASP A 232 6.94 1.97 9.34
N ALA A 233 6.39 1.94 10.56
CA ALA A 233 6.93 1.10 11.64
C ALA A 233 6.69 -0.39 11.36
N ILE A 234 5.57 -0.76 10.73
CA ILE A 234 5.32 -2.13 10.26
C ILE A 234 6.39 -2.55 9.25
N ASP A 235 6.76 -1.65 8.33
CA ASP A 235 7.83 -1.91 7.37
C ASP A 235 9.20 -2.06 8.07
N ARG A 236 9.49 -1.25 9.09
CA ARG A 236 10.72 -1.37 9.89
C ARG A 236 10.79 -2.70 10.66
N VAL A 237 9.68 -3.17 11.22
CA VAL A 237 9.61 -4.49 11.87
C VAL A 237 10.01 -5.58 10.88
N LEU A 238 9.41 -5.61 9.69
CA LEU A 238 9.81 -6.60 8.68
C LEU A 238 11.29 -6.49 8.34
N ARG A 239 11.78 -5.28 8.03
CA ARG A 239 13.19 -5.08 7.61
C ARG A 239 14.18 -5.51 8.68
N LYS A 240 13.92 -5.19 9.95
CA LYS A 240 14.72 -5.64 11.09
C LYS A 240 14.92 -7.16 11.08
N HIS A 241 13.82 -7.91 10.94
CA HIS A 241 13.88 -9.37 10.99
C HIS A 241 14.34 -10.00 9.66
N ALA A 242 14.05 -9.38 8.52
CA ALA A 242 14.58 -9.80 7.22
C ALA A 242 16.11 -9.62 7.17
N GLN A 243 16.63 -8.52 7.66
CA GLN A 243 18.06 -8.25 7.75
C GLN A 243 18.79 -9.29 8.63
N ALA A 244 18.19 -9.65 9.76
CA ALA A 244 18.74 -10.70 10.62
C ALA A 244 18.79 -12.09 9.94
N LEU A 245 18.04 -12.28 8.86
CA LEU A 245 18.09 -13.50 8.01
C LEU A 245 18.94 -13.32 6.74
N GLY A 246 19.63 -12.20 6.58
CA GLY A 246 20.38 -11.88 5.36
C GLY A 246 19.49 -11.53 4.16
N LEU A 247 18.23 -11.12 4.40
CA LEU A 247 17.21 -10.82 3.37
C LEU A 247 16.89 -9.32 3.34
N ASP A 248 17.89 -8.46 3.40
CA ASP A 248 17.74 -7.02 3.56
C ASP A 248 17.38 -6.27 2.27
N ARG A 249 17.77 -6.79 1.10
CA ARG A 249 17.57 -6.10 -0.19
C ARG A 249 16.26 -6.48 -0.88
N GLY A 250 15.50 -5.45 -1.28
CA GLY A 250 14.29 -5.62 -2.10
C GLY A 250 13.03 -6.05 -1.35
N TYR A 251 13.12 -6.40 -0.06
CA TYR A 251 11.96 -6.79 0.73
C TYR A 251 11.35 -5.61 1.48
N SER A 252 10.02 -5.61 1.56
CA SER A 252 9.21 -4.59 2.23
C SER A 252 7.95 -5.21 2.82
N ALA A 253 7.18 -4.44 3.60
CA ALA A 253 5.88 -4.91 4.08
C ALA A 253 4.95 -5.39 2.96
N HIS A 254 5.15 -4.92 1.72
CA HIS A 254 4.39 -5.41 0.58
C HIS A 254 4.81 -6.82 0.16
N SER A 255 6.05 -7.22 0.45
CA SER A 255 6.55 -8.58 0.22
C SER A 255 5.83 -9.63 1.08
N MET A 256 5.44 -9.30 2.33
CA MET A 256 4.61 -10.20 3.15
C MET A 256 3.29 -10.53 2.46
N ARG A 257 2.65 -9.51 1.92
CA ARG A 257 1.39 -9.68 1.19
C ARG A 257 1.58 -10.44 -0.13
N ALA A 258 2.65 -10.17 -0.88
CA ALA A 258 3.01 -10.93 -2.08
C ALA A 258 3.19 -12.42 -1.73
N THR A 259 3.88 -12.71 -0.63
CA THR A 259 4.07 -14.07 -0.10
C THR A 259 2.74 -14.74 0.23
N PHE A 260 1.84 -14.05 0.94
CA PHE A 260 0.51 -14.56 1.24
C PHE A 260 -0.25 -14.96 -0.02
N ILE A 261 -0.30 -14.06 -1.01
CA ILE A 261 -1.06 -14.29 -2.24
C ILE A 261 -0.45 -15.46 -3.03
N THR A 262 0.86 -15.44 -3.27
CA THR A 262 1.56 -16.49 -4.00
C THR A 262 1.40 -17.85 -3.32
N THR A 263 1.64 -17.91 -2.00
CA THR A 263 1.54 -19.17 -1.24
C THR A 263 0.11 -19.72 -1.19
N ALA A 264 -0.90 -18.86 -1.04
CA ALA A 264 -2.30 -19.29 -1.04
C ALA A 264 -2.70 -19.88 -2.40
N LEU A 265 -2.31 -19.24 -3.50
CA LEU A 265 -2.53 -19.75 -4.86
C LEU A 265 -1.80 -21.07 -5.11
N GLU A 266 -0.52 -21.16 -4.72
CA GLU A 266 0.28 -22.41 -4.83
C GLU A 266 -0.33 -23.57 -4.03
N ASN A 267 -0.92 -23.28 -2.88
CA ASN A 267 -1.60 -24.27 -2.04
C ASN A 267 -3.03 -24.60 -2.53
N GLY A 268 -3.45 -24.10 -3.69
CA GLY A 268 -4.70 -24.46 -4.35
C GLY A 268 -5.92 -23.59 -4.01
N CYS A 269 -5.74 -22.50 -3.27
CA CYS A 269 -6.84 -21.55 -3.06
C CYS A 269 -7.26 -20.92 -4.39
N SER A 270 -8.56 -20.68 -4.58
CA SER A 270 -9.07 -20.07 -5.79
C SER A 270 -8.57 -18.63 -5.96
N LEU A 271 -8.45 -18.18 -7.21
CA LEU A 271 -8.04 -16.81 -7.51
C LEU A 271 -9.00 -15.79 -6.88
N GLU A 272 -10.30 -16.09 -6.93
CA GLU A 272 -11.38 -15.25 -6.41
C GLU A 272 -11.32 -15.12 -4.89
N ASP A 273 -11.06 -16.21 -4.18
CA ASP A 273 -10.95 -16.20 -2.72
C ASP A 273 -9.71 -15.45 -2.26
N VAL A 274 -8.57 -15.64 -2.95
CA VAL A 274 -7.35 -14.89 -2.70
C VAL A 274 -7.54 -13.41 -3.02
N GLN A 275 -8.21 -13.08 -4.13
CA GLN A 275 -8.56 -11.71 -4.49
C GLN A 275 -9.40 -11.04 -3.38
N ARG A 276 -10.43 -11.75 -2.90
CA ARG A 276 -11.32 -11.28 -1.83
C ARG A 276 -10.55 -11.07 -0.54
N ALA A 277 -9.76 -12.05 -0.09
CA ALA A 277 -8.93 -11.97 1.10
C ALA A 277 -7.92 -10.82 1.00
N ALA A 278 -7.24 -10.69 -0.13
CA ALA A 278 -6.33 -9.58 -0.39
C ALA A 278 -7.06 -8.22 -0.54
N GLY A 279 -8.37 -8.17 -0.81
CA GLY A 279 -9.11 -6.94 -1.06
C GLY A 279 -8.61 -6.21 -2.30
N HIS A 280 -8.35 -6.95 -3.38
CA HIS A 280 -8.08 -6.38 -4.70
C HIS A 280 -9.40 -6.11 -5.42
N ARG A 281 -9.56 -4.89 -5.97
CA ARG A 281 -10.76 -4.55 -6.76
C ARG A 281 -10.73 -5.25 -8.11
N GLU A 282 -9.53 -5.31 -8.71
CA GLU A 282 -9.31 -5.86 -10.04
C GLU A 282 -8.66 -7.26 -9.93
N PRO A 283 -9.23 -8.29 -10.57
CA PRO A 283 -8.64 -9.64 -10.60
C PRO A 283 -7.22 -9.66 -11.17
N SER A 284 -6.95 -8.83 -12.16
CA SER A 284 -5.63 -8.68 -12.78
C SER A 284 -4.52 -8.39 -11.77
N THR A 285 -4.84 -7.68 -10.67
CA THR A 285 -3.87 -7.40 -9.60
C THR A 285 -3.49 -8.68 -8.85
N THR A 286 -4.41 -9.63 -8.64
CA THR A 286 -4.10 -10.92 -8.00
C THR A 286 -3.36 -11.82 -8.96
N LYS A 287 -3.74 -11.80 -10.23
CA LYS A 287 -3.12 -12.61 -11.29
C LYS A 287 -1.61 -12.33 -11.44
N LEU A 288 -1.15 -11.11 -11.15
CA LEU A 288 0.29 -10.77 -11.15
C LEU A 288 1.13 -11.60 -10.16
N TYR A 289 0.51 -12.21 -9.18
CA TYR A 289 1.17 -13.08 -8.18
C TYR A 289 0.96 -14.56 -8.46
N ASP A 290 0.17 -14.90 -9.48
CA ASP A 290 -0.07 -16.29 -9.87
C ASP A 290 1.11 -16.80 -10.69
N ARG A 291 1.97 -17.55 -10.04
CA ARG A 291 3.15 -18.19 -10.65
C ARG A 291 2.89 -19.63 -11.09
N ARG A 292 1.63 -20.10 -10.95
CA ARG A 292 1.24 -21.44 -11.38
C ARG A 292 1.21 -21.44 -12.92
N GLY A 293 2.00 -22.28 -13.54
CA GLY A 293 1.91 -22.56 -14.97
C GLY A 293 0.59 -23.31 -15.32
N TYR A 294 0.41 -23.64 -16.58
CA TYR A 294 -0.66 -24.54 -17.00
C TYR A 294 -0.50 -25.89 -16.30
N ASN A 295 -1.53 -26.31 -15.56
CA ASN A 295 -1.61 -27.64 -14.94
C ASN A 295 -2.57 -28.49 -15.76
N PRO A 296 -2.07 -29.52 -16.52
CA PRO A 296 -2.93 -30.39 -17.30
C PRO A 296 -3.96 -31.14 -16.48
N GLU A 297 -3.68 -31.51 -15.22
CA GLU A 297 -4.62 -32.19 -14.31
C GLU A 297 -5.83 -31.34 -13.93
N LYS A 298 -5.73 -30.01 -14.09
CA LYS A 298 -6.79 -29.04 -13.84
C LYS A 298 -7.26 -28.38 -15.14
N SER A 299 -7.18 -29.08 -16.25
CA SER A 299 -7.67 -28.58 -17.52
C SER A 299 -9.17 -28.32 -17.44
N ALA A 300 -9.60 -27.15 -17.93
CA ALA A 300 -11.02 -26.83 -17.99
C ALA A 300 -11.84 -27.85 -18.79
N SER A 301 -11.20 -28.58 -19.74
CA SER A 301 -11.85 -29.63 -20.51
C SER A 301 -12.37 -30.80 -19.67
N PHE A 302 -11.79 -31.05 -18.49
CA PHE A 302 -12.28 -32.08 -17.58
C PHE A 302 -13.55 -31.71 -16.82
N TYR A 303 -13.90 -30.43 -16.81
CA TYR A 303 -15.11 -29.90 -16.17
C TYR A 303 -16.23 -29.60 -17.18
N ALA A 304 -15.91 -29.58 -18.48
CA ALA A 304 -16.89 -29.41 -19.56
C ALA A 304 -17.48 -30.79 -19.97
N THR A 305 -18.26 -31.38 -19.09
CA THR A 305 -18.96 -32.65 -19.35
C THR A 305 -20.44 -32.38 -19.67
N TYR A 306 -20.96 -33.06 -20.69
CA TYR A 306 -22.33 -32.95 -21.17
C TYR A 306 -23.10 -34.23 -20.93
#